data_3762d73b287bc1aba7d4571cf6889d1b
#
_entry.id   3762d73b287bc1aba7d4571cf6889d1b
#
_cell.length_a   1.000
_cell.length_b   1.000
_cell.length_c   1.000
_cell.angle_alpha   90.00
_cell.angle_beta   90.00
_cell.angle_gamma   90.00
#
_symmetry.space_group_name_H-M   'P 1'
#
loop_
_entity.id
_entity.type
_entity.pdbx_description
1 polymer ?
#
loop_
_entity_poly.entity_id
_entity_poly.type
_entity_poly.pdbx_seq_one_letter_code
_entity_poly.pdbx_strand_id
1 'polypeptide(L)'
;MAYTIVNTDGTVLTTIADGTINTTSTSIGLPGRNYAGYGETLDTNFVHTLENFAASTPPSNPLRGQLWFNTNNSTLYVCPADGTTSASNWLSLTSTSSGGTTT
;
A
#
# COMPACT_ATOMS: atom_id res chain seq x y z
N MET A 1 -21.34 -12.04 -9.07
CA MET A 1 -20.08 -12.80 -9.11
C MET A 1 -18.98 -12.01 -8.43
N ALA A 2 -18.31 -12.59 -7.48
CA ALA A 2 -17.27 -11.90 -6.73
C ALA A 2 -15.98 -11.83 -7.51
N TYR A 3 -15.19 -10.78 -7.26
CA TYR A 3 -13.84 -10.70 -7.80
C TYR A 3 -12.88 -11.43 -6.86
N THR A 4 -12.01 -12.25 -7.44
CA THR A 4 -10.90 -12.87 -6.70
C THR A 4 -9.63 -12.10 -7.04
N ILE A 5 -9.02 -11.49 -6.04
CA ILE A 5 -7.83 -10.66 -6.23
C ILE A 5 -6.62 -11.46 -5.78
N VAL A 6 -5.61 -11.53 -6.65
CA VAL A 6 -4.42 -12.34 -6.36
C VAL A 6 -3.18 -11.47 -6.25
N ASN A 7 -2.25 -11.93 -5.44
CA ASN A 7 -0.94 -11.31 -5.32
C ASN A 7 -0.06 -11.70 -6.51
N THR A 8 1.07 -11.04 -6.63
CA THR A 8 2.02 -11.29 -7.71
C THR A 8 2.46 -12.75 -7.75
N ASP A 9 2.56 -13.39 -6.59
CA ASP A 9 3.00 -14.79 -6.51
C ASP A 9 1.87 -15.79 -6.76
N GLY A 10 0.67 -15.31 -7.09
CA GLY A 10 -0.46 -16.18 -7.42
C GLY A 10 -1.33 -16.55 -6.23
N THR A 11 -0.94 -16.20 -5.02
CA THR A 11 -1.79 -16.49 -3.86
C THR A 11 -2.98 -15.52 -3.81
N VAL A 12 -4.11 -15.99 -3.29
CA VAL A 12 -5.32 -15.16 -3.19
C VAL A 12 -5.15 -14.16 -2.06
N LEU A 13 -5.27 -12.86 -2.39
CA LEU A 13 -5.27 -11.81 -1.39
C LEU A 13 -6.63 -11.72 -0.71
N THR A 14 -7.68 -11.62 -1.49
CA THR A 14 -9.03 -11.49 -0.97
C THR A 14 -10.05 -11.74 -2.07
N THR A 15 -11.31 -11.93 -1.66
CA THR A 15 -12.44 -12.03 -2.57
C THR A 15 -13.41 -10.91 -2.23
N ILE A 16 -13.89 -10.18 -3.23
CA ILE A 16 -14.72 -9.00 -3.03
C ILE A 16 -16.10 -9.25 -3.62
N ALA A 17 -17.12 -9.20 -2.77
CA ALA A 17 -18.49 -9.40 -3.19
C ALA A 17 -18.96 -8.27 -4.09
N ASP A 18 -19.88 -8.56 -5.00
CA ASP A 18 -20.44 -7.57 -5.88
C ASP A 18 -21.06 -6.43 -5.08
N GLY A 19 -20.89 -5.22 -5.57
CA GLY A 19 -21.50 -4.05 -4.96
C GLY A 19 -20.83 -3.56 -3.67
N THR A 20 -19.71 -4.17 -3.26
CA THR A 20 -19.02 -3.80 -2.04
C THR A 20 -17.62 -3.29 -2.34
N ILE A 21 -16.98 -2.73 -1.32
CA ILE A 21 -15.58 -2.32 -1.41
C ILE A 21 -14.83 -2.92 -0.22
N ASN A 22 -13.63 -3.43 -0.48
CA ASN A 22 -12.76 -3.96 0.56
C ASN A 22 -11.73 -2.90 0.91
N THR A 23 -11.72 -2.44 2.16
CA THR A 23 -10.77 -1.42 2.63
C THR A 23 -9.87 -1.96 3.72
N THR A 24 -9.87 -3.26 3.96
CA THR A 24 -9.13 -3.85 5.07
C THR A 24 -8.00 -4.77 4.65
N SER A 25 -7.95 -5.19 3.39
CA SER A 25 -6.91 -6.10 2.93
C SER A 25 -5.64 -5.39 2.49
N THR A 26 -5.77 -4.13 2.06
CA THR A 26 -4.62 -3.34 1.62
C THR A 26 -4.77 -1.90 2.06
N SER A 27 -3.77 -1.07 1.74
CA SER A 27 -3.80 0.37 2.02
C SER A 27 -4.75 1.12 1.10
N ILE A 28 -5.21 0.50 0.03
CA ILE A 28 -6.12 1.13 -0.92
C ILE A 28 -7.48 0.45 -0.86
N GLY A 29 -8.50 1.10 -1.44
CA GLY A 29 -9.82 0.49 -1.54
C GLY A 29 -9.89 -0.40 -2.77
N LEU A 30 -10.45 -1.60 -2.61
CA LEU A 30 -10.61 -2.56 -3.69
C LEU A 30 -12.10 -2.69 -3.98
N PRO A 31 -12.62 -2.00 -5.02
CA PRO A 31 -14.05 -2.07 -5.32
C PRO A 31 -14.41 -3.39 -5.99
N GLY A 32 -15.51 -3.96 -5.56
CA GLY A 32 -16.05 -5.14 -6.20
C GLY A 32 -16.82 -4.79 -7.45
N ARG A 33 -17.33 -5.80 -8.11
CA ARG A 33 -18.11 -5.61 -9.32
C ARG A 33 -19.35 -4.78 -9.00
N ASN A 34 -19.65 -3.81 -9.86
CA ASN A 34 -20.82 -2.95 -9.72
C ASN A 34 -20.83 -2.07 -8.47
N TYR A 35 -19.68 -1.84 -7.86
CA TYR A 35 -19.58 -0.93 -6.72
C TYR A 35 -19.80 0.51 -7.20
N ALA A 36 -20.78 1.20 -6.61
CA ALA A 36 -21.04 2.60 -6.94
C ALA A 36 -19.85 3.45 -6.48
N GLY A 37 -19.37 4.34 -7.33
CA GLY A 37 -18.24 5.19 -7.00
C GLY A 37 -16.88 4.56 -7.27
N TYR A 38 -16.85 3.46 -8.01
CA TYR A 38 -15.58 2.79 -8.28
C TYR A 38 -14.57 3.71 -8.98
N GLY A 39 -15.03 4.61 -9.81
CA GLY A 39 -14.14 5.52 -10.54
C GLY A 39 -13.38 6.43 -9.60
N GLU A 40 -14.07 7.03 -8.64
CA GLU A 40 -13.43 7.89 -7.65
C GLU A 40 -12.45 7.09 -6.79
N THR A 41 -12.85 5.87 -6.43
CA THR A 41 -11.97 5.00 -5.64
C THR A 41 -10.68 4.70 -6.39
N LEU A 42 -10.78 4.35 -7.68
CA LEU A 42 -9.59 4.05 -8.47
C LEU A 42 -8.69 5.26 -8.61
N ASP A 43 -9.27 6.44 -8.87
CA ASP A 43 -8.46 7.65 -9.01
C ASP A 43 -7.73 7.96 -7.72
N THR A 44 -8.40 7.83 -6.57
CA THR A 44 -7.78 8.04 -5.27
C THR A 44 -6.66 7.03 -5.04
N ASN A 45 -6.89 5.77 -5.40
CA ASN A 45 -5.87 4.73 -5.25
C ASN A 45 -4.63 5.06 -6.08
N PHE A 46 -4.82 5.53 -7.30
CA PHE A 46 -3.71 5.90 -8.17
C PHE A 46 -2.88 7.03 -7.56
N VAL A 47 -3.54 8.05 -7.02
CA VAL A 47 -2.83 9.17 -6.40
C VAL A 47 -2.05 8.69 -5.18
N HIS A 48 -2.66 7.89 -4.29
CA HIS A 48 -1.98 7.38 -3.12
C HIS A 48 -0.76 6.55 -3.52
N THR A 49 -0.90 5.71 -4.55
CA THR A 49 0.20 4.89 -5.03
C THR A 49 1.29 5.77 -5.64
N LEU A 50 0.91 6.79 -6.40
CA LEU A 50 1.85 7.72 -7.01
C LEU A 50 2.68 8.45 -5.95
N GLU A 51 2.07 8.80 -4.82
CA GLU A 51 2.75 9.47 -3.73
C GLU A 51 3.51 8.50 -2.83
N ASN A 52 3.44 7.21 -3.12
CA ASN A 52 4.01 6.17 -2.27
C ASN A 52 3.45 6.26 -0.85
N PHE A 53 2.16 6.55 -0.75
CA PHE A 53 1.45 6.66 0.54
C PHE A 53 2.11 7.65 1.49
N ALA A 54 2.50 8.82 0.96
CA ALA A 54 3.20 9.85 1.72
C ALA A 54 2.39 10.25 2.95
N ALA A 55 2.97 10.09 4.13
CA ALA A 55 2.32 10.42 5.38
C ALA A 55 3.34 10.35 6.52
N SER A 56 2.94 10.85 7.68
CA SER A 56 3.79 10.81 8.85
C SER A 56 3.75 9.46 9.57
N THR A 57 2.81 8.59 9.18
CA THR A 57 2.68 7.24 9.75
C THR A 57 2.61 6.23 8.61
N PRO A 58 2.97 4.97 8.87
CA PRO A 58 2.89 3.94 7.83
C PRO A 58 1.46 3.76 7.33
N PRO A 59 1.29 3.37 6.07
CA PRO A 59 -0.05 3.07 5.56
C PRO A 59 -0.67 1.89 6.29
N SER A 60 -2.00 1.88 6.38
CA SER A 60 -2.71 0.78 7.02
C SER A 60 -2.72 -0.43 6.10
N ASN A 61 -2.74 -1.62 6.69
CA ASN A 61 -2.83 -2.89 5.95
C ASN A 61 -1.81 -2.99 4.82
N PRO A 62 -0.52 -2.72 5.08
CA PRO A 62 0.47 -2.71 4.01
C PRO A 62 0.80 -4.12 3.54
N LEU A 63 1.18 -4.22 2.27
CA LEU A 63 1.64 -5.48 1.68
C LEU A 63 3.15 -5.48 1.59
N ARG A 64 3.73 -6.68 1.62
CA ARG A 64 5.16 -6.84 1.45
C ARG A 64 5.61 -6.21 0.12
N GLY A 65 6.64 -5.41 0.17
CA GLY A 65 7.17 -4.73 -1.00
C GLY A 65 6.55 -3.37 -1.26
N GLN A 66 5.55 -2.98 -0.47
CA GLN A 66 4.90 -1.69 -0.64
C GLN A 66 5.83 -0.57 -0.20
N LEU A 67 5.78 0.56 -0.90
CA LEU A 67 6.59 1.72 -0.57
C LEU A 67 5.81 2.70 0.30
N TRP A 68 6.52 3.41 1.16
CA TRP A 68 5.94 4.44 2.01
C TRP A 68 6.93 5.59 2.12
N PHE A 69 6.47 6.80 1.77
CA PHE A 69 7.30 8.00 1.93
C PHE A 69 6.95 8.64 3.27
N ASN A 70 7.89 8.61 4.22
CA ASN A 70 7.68 9.21 5.54
C ASN A 70 7.92 10.71 5.45
N THR A 71 6.86 11.51 5.63
CA THR A 71 6.95 12.96 5.50
C THR A 71 7.65 13.61 6.68
N ASN A 72 7.79 12.92 7.81
CA ASN A 72 8.49 13.48 8.96
C ASN A 72 9.99 13.64 8.69
N ASN A 73 10.59 12.70 7.98
CA ASN A 73 12.03 12.74 7.72
C ASN A 73 12.36 12.69 6.23
N SER A 74 11.33 12.78 5.37
CA SER A 74 11.50 12.77 3.91
C SER A 74 12.29 11.57 3.43
N THR A 75 11.99 10.39 3.97
CA THR A 75 12.70 9.17 3.67
C THR A 75 11.73 8.14 3.10
N LEU A 76 12.18 7.42 2.08
CA LEU A 76 11.37 6.37 1.45
C LEU A 76 11.69 5.03 2.11
N TYR A 77 10.64 4.27 2.42
CA TYR A 77 10.75 2.98 3.09
C TYR A 77 10.04 1.90 2.27
N VAL A 78 10.43 0.66 2.51
CA VAL A 78 9.75 -0.49 1.90
C VAL A 78 9.26 -1.43 3.02
N CYS A 79 8.07 -1.99 2.81
CA CYS A 79 7.45 -2.91 3.76
C CYS A 79 8.06 -4.30 3.63
N PRO A 80 8.64 -4.85 4.71
CA PRO A 80 9.30 -6.16 4.61
C PRO A 80 8.34 -7.34 4.69
N ALA A 81 7.16 -7.15 5.26
CA ALA A 81 6.19 -8.23 5.43
C ALA A 81 4.80 -7.66 5.55
N ASP A 82 3.80 -8.42 5.07
CA ASP A 82 2.41 -7.98 5.13
C ASP A 82 2.05 -7.56 6.55
N GLY A 83 1.34 -6.45 6.67
CA GLY A 83 0.83 -6.01 7.96
C GLY A 83 1.83 -5.32 8.87
N THR A 84 3.00 -4.95 8.37
CA THR A 84 3.99 -4.23 9.17
C THR A 84 3.48 -2.82 9.45
N THR A 85 3.01 -2.59 10.68
CA THR A 85 2.43 -1.29 11.04
C THR A 85 3.35 -0.44 11.90
N SER A 86 4.47 -0.98 12.37
CA SER A 86 5.43 -0.22 13.16
C SER A 86 6.46 0.41 12.25
N ALA A 87 6.58 1.74 12.30
CA ALA A 87 7.51 2.46 11.43
C ALA A 87 8.94 1.94 11.58
N SER A 88 9.31 1.53 12.78
CA SER A 88 10.68 1.09 13.03
C SER A 88 11.02 -0.23 12.35
N ASN A 89 10.01 -0.97 11.88
CA ASN A 89 10.23 -2.24 11.20
C ASN A 89 10.28 -2.11 9.69
N TRP A 90 10.02 -0.92 9.16
CA TRP A 90 10.13 -0.68 7.72
C TRP A 90 11.58 -0.46 7.34
N LEU A 91 11.96 -0.93 6.16
CA LEU A 91 13.33 -0.82 5.68
C LEU A 91 13.51 0.49 4.93
N SER A 92 14.51 1.28 5.34
CA SER A 92 14.80 2.56 4.69
C SER A 92 15.49 2.30 3.35
N LEU A 93 15.00 2.95 2.31
CA LEU A 93 15.59 2.84 0.98
C LEU A 93 16.53 4.00 0.67
N THR A 94 16.43 5.08 1.45
CA THR A 94 17.27 6.23 1.20
C THR A 94 18.15 6.46 2.40
N SER A 95 19.39 6.81 2.14
CA SER A 95 20.34 7.12 3.20
C SER A 95 20.40 8.61 3.37
N THR A 96 20.37 9.06 4.62
CA THR A 96 20.60 10.46 4.90
C THR A 96 22.08 10.78 5.05
N SER A 97 22.91 9.76 5.12
CA SER A 97 24.33 10.00 5.21
C SER A 97 24.87 10.24 3.83
N SER A 98 25.83 11.07 3.77
CA SER A 98 26.45 11.34 2.51
C SER A 98 27.15 10.10 2.02
N GLY A 99 27.21 10.00 0.87
CA GLY A 99 27.90 8.93 0.35
C GLY A 99 27.15 7.74 0.41
N GLY A 100 26.17 7.95 0.78
CA GLY A 100 25.49 6.85 0.72
C GLY A 100 26.34 5.70 0.59
N THR A 101 27.00 5.56 1.10
CA THR A 101 27.69 4.44 0.90
C THR A 101 27.09 3.44 1.49
N THR A 102 26.79 3.41 1.40
CA THR A 102 26.32 2.82 1.69
C THR A 102 25.88 2.20 1.78
N THR A 103 25.88 2.05 1.87
CA THR A 103 25.51 1.57 1.86
C THR A 103 25.00 0.94 2.04
#